data_e8ce5dbdb8deb3b46e17afb1b9768216
#
_entry.id   e8ce5dbdb8deb3b46e17afb1b9768216
#
_cell.length_a   1.000
_cell.length_b   1.000
_cell.length_c   1.000
_cell.angle_alpha   90.00
_cell.angle_beta   90.00
_cell.angle_gamma   90.00
#
_symmetry.space_group_name_H-M   'P 1'
#
loop_
_entity.id
_entity.type
_entity.pdbx_description
1 polymer ?
#
loop_
_entity_poly.entity_id
_entity_poly.type
_entity_poly.pdbx_seq_one_letter_code
_entity_poly.pdbx_strand_id
1 'polypeptide(L)'
;MSWLTDVVSTLFSGIGVKFLFREKSVKIDSPPITINNCVNVNTESDLVKGNQLNDSKRYAGVVGARHKKLREDILGISIREMALFYGLHTVSELVDYEEGSKELPQWLIADAIEFFSLRSDFFDVENTQVFTYFGSSQSVFETFIDNGYRPIIACEPYLNEDRLCRFVFFKTERNVKRIVLSSALGSFNSSSGGGRGLILDLIKATRAKGLTPESVRVVKTIDTEWNDMQYGRFYDNQLFSRFGVIDRENTGIYLNWFFELEKHQEQNCI
;
A
#
# COMPACT_ATOMS: atom_id res chain seq x y z
N MET A 1 7.08 -14.97 26.72
CA MET A 1 7.41 -14.22 25.49
C MET A 1 6.70 -14.79 24.26
N SER A 2 5.47 -15.28 24.34
CA SER A 2 4.81 -15.91 23.18
C SER A 2 3.54 -15.21 22.69
N TRP A 3 3.00 -14.26 23.42
CA TRP A 3 1.72 -13.63 23.04
C TRP A 3 1.84 -12.37 22.18
N LEU A 4 3.05 -11.83 22.03
CA LEU A 4 3.32 -10.71 21.09
C LEU A 4 3.27 -11.14 19.62
N THR A 5 3.62 -12.38 19.33
CA THR A 5 3.53 -12.95 17.97
C THR A 5 2.11 -13.18 17.52
N ASP A 6 1.20 -13.51 18.43
CA ASP A 6 -0.20 -13.78 18.10
C ASP A 6 -1.02 -12.50 17.85
N VAL A 7 -0.69 -11.40 18.52
CA VAL A 7 -1.35 -10.10 18.31
C VAL A 7 -0.97 -9.49 16.97
N VAL A 8 0.30 -9.61 16.57
CA VAL A 8 0.77 -9.11 15.27
C VAL A 8 0.14 -9.91 14.12
N SER A 9 0.00 -11.24 14.26
CA SER A 9 -0.64 -12.07 13.24
C SER A 9 -2.14 -11.77 13.07
N THR A 10 -2.82 -11.35 14.15
CA THR A 10 -4.26 -11.06 14.13
C THR A 10 -4.57 -9.69 13.52
N LEU A 11 -3.70 -8.71 13.69
CA LEU A 11 -3.86 -7.36 13.11
C LEU A 11 -3.60 -7.34 11.61
N PHE A 12 -2.65 -8.13 11.11
CA PHE A 12 -2.42 -8.27 9.67
C PHE A 12 -3.41 -9.21 8.98
N SER A 13 -4.08 -10.11 9.69
CA SER A 13 -5.13 -10.98 9.12
C SER A 13 -6.44 -10.25 8.81
N GLY A 14 -6.62 -9.02 9.31
CA GLY A 14 -7.77 -8.16 8.99
C GLY A 14 -7.59 -7.29 7.75
N ILE A 15 -6.37 -7.09 7.29
CA ILE A 15 -6.04 -6.17 6.18
C ILE A 15 -5.62 -6.90 4.91
N GLY A 16 -5.57 -8.18 4.89
CA GLY A 16 -5.14 -8.86 3.69
C GLY A 16 -5.13 -10.36 3.88
N VAL A 17 -6.02 -10.96 3.20
CA VAL A 17 -5.88 -12.26 2.60
C VAL A 17 -5.25 -13.32 3.50
N LYS A 18 -6.07 -13.99 4.29
CA LYS A 18 -5.77 -15.36 4.71
C LYS A 18 -5.66 -16.23 3.45
N PHE A 19 -4.49 -16.39 2.90
CA PHE A 19 -4.16 -17.54 2.10
C PHE A 19 -4.07 -18.76 3.03
N LEU A 20 -5.21 -19.21 3.53
CA LEU A 20 -5.35 -20.58 3.97
C LEU A 20 -5.51 -21.40 2.69
N PHE A 21 -4.44 -22.05 2.28
CA PHE A 21 -4.51 -23.21 1.42
C PHE A 21 -5.36 -24.27 2.16
N ARG A 22 -6.67 -24.16 1.99
CA ARG A 22 -7.56 -25.24 2.35
C ARG A 22 -7.70 -26.10 1.11
N GLU A 23 -6.87 -27.12 1.03
CA GLU A 23 -7.13 -28.23 0.13
C GLU A 23 -8.52 -28.80 0.43
N LYS A 24 -9.53 -28.28 -0.24
CA LYS A 24 -10.79 -28.98 -0.42
C LYS A 24 -10.64 -29.81 -1.67
N SER A 25 -10.31 -31.08 -1.47
CA SER A 25 -10.55 -32.10 -2.49
C SER A 25 -12.05 -32.15 -2.77
N VAL A 26 -12.47 -31.45 -3.80
CA VAL A 26 -13.81 -31.65 -4.36
C VAL A 26 -13.70 -32.90 -5.25
N LYS A 27 -14.22 -34.05 -4.76
CA LYS A 27 -14.52 -35.19 -5.61
C LYS A 27 -15.66 -34.77 -6.52
N ILE A 28 -15.33 -34.51 -7.77
CA ILE A 28 -16.34 -34.40 -8.83
C ILE A 28 -16.45 -35.82 -9.42
N ASP A 29 -17.52 -36.52 -9.04
CA ASP A 29 -17.93 -37.73 -9.71
C ASP A 29 -18.52 -37.34 -11.07
N SER A 30 -17.68 -37.40 -12.10
CA SER A 30 -18.14 -37.32 -13.49
C SER A 30 -18.26 -38.72 -14.07
N PRO A 31 -19.36 -39.06 -14.74
CA PRO A 31 -19.51 -40.38 -15.38
C PRO A 31 -18.52 -40.52 -16.55
N PRO A 32 -18.07 -41.73 -16.88
CA PRO A 32 -17.11 -41.94 -17.95
C PRO A 32 -17.74 -41.68 -19.31
N ILE A 33 -17.25 -40.66 -20.00
CA ILE A 33 -17.57 -40.45 -21.42
C ILE A 33 -16.61 -41.31 -22.23
N THR A 34 -17.15 -42.39 -22.80
CA THR A 34 -16.42 -43.22 -23.76
C THR A 34 -16.46 -42.53 -25.10
N ILE A 35 -15.37 -41.90 -25.53
CA ILE A 35 -15.21 -41.44 -26.91
C ILE A 35 -14.19 -42.35 -27.60
N ASN A 36 -14.70 -43.28 -28.38
CA ASN A 36 -13.91 -43.99 -29.39
C ASN A 36 -13.73 -43.08 -30.61
N ASN A 37 -12.61 -42.47 -30.78
CA ASN A 37 -12.15 -41.99 -32.09
C ASN A 37 -10.61 -42.06 -32.12
N CYS A 38 -10.11 -43.03 -32.86
CA CYS A 38 -8.74 -43.10 -33.31
C CYS A 38 -8.49 -41.97 -34.33
N VAL A 39 -7.87 -40.87 -33.91
CA VAL A 39 -7.33 -39.86 -34.81
C VAL A 39 -5.87 -39.65 -34.40
N ASN A 40 -5.00 -39.66 -35.40
CA ASN A 40 -3.56 -39.52 -35.32
C ASN A 40 -3.09 -38.37 -34.39
N VAL A 41 -2.48 -38.76 -33.25
CA VAL A 41 -2.16 -37.84 -32.12
C VAL A 41 -0.72 -37.28 -32.22
N ASN A 42 -0.19 -37.03 -33.38
CA ASN A 42 1.19 -36.47 -33.46
C ASN A 42 1.26 -34.99 -33.84
N THR A 43 0.14 -34.32 -34.12
CA THR A 43 0.17 -32.88 -34.50
C THR A 43 -0.45 -31.93 -33.46
N GLU A 44 -1.29 -32.41 -32.55
CA GLU A 44 -1.93 -31.53 -31.56
C GLU A 44 -1.03 -31.21 -30.35
N SER A 45 -0.12 -32.11 -29.96
CA SER A 45 0.75 -31.88 -28.80
C SER A 45 1.75 -30.73 -29.02
N ASP A 46 2.22 -30.54 -30.24
CA ASP A 46 3.19 -29.47 -30.54
C ASP A 46 2.52 -28.09 -30.71
N LEU A 47 1.29 -28.07 -31.21
CA LEU A 47 0.46 -26.86 -31.28
C LEU A 47 0.01 -26.37 -29.90
N VAL A 48 -0.39 -27.30 -29.02
CA VAL A 48 -0.79 -26.98 -27.63
C VAL A 48 0.41 -26.47 -26.84
N LYS A 49 1.58 -27.10 -26.98
CA LYS A 49 2.82 -26.64 -26.33
C LYS A 49 3.28 -25.28 -26.90
N GLY A 50 3.15 -25.05 -28.18
CA GLY A 50 3.48 -23.78 -28.81
C GLY A 50 2.60 -22.62 -28.34
N ASN A 51 1.29 -22.87 -28.16
CA ASN A 51 0.37 -21.87 -27.64
C ASN A 51 0.61 -21.59 -26.16
N GLN A 52 0.83 -22.62 -25.34
CA GLN A 52 1.15 -22.43 -23.91
C GLN A 52 2.47 -21.68 -23.70
N LEU A 53 3.50 -21.95 -24.51
CA LEU A 53 4.78 -21.26 -24.45
C LEU A 53 4.66 -19.77 -24.84
N ASN A 54 3.83 -19.46 -25.84
CA ASN A 54 3.55 -18.09 -26.24
C ASN A 54 2.73 -17.33 -25.19
N ASP A 55 1.77 -17.97 -24.57
CA ASP A 55 0.95 -17.38 -23.50
C ASP A 55 1.78 -17.11 -22.24
N SER A 56 2.67 -18.03 -21.85
CA SER A 56 3.59 -17.83 -20.72
C SER A 56 4.56 -16.67 -20.97
N LYS A 57 5.17 -16.58 -22.15
CA LYS A 57 6.03 -15.44 -22.51
C LYS A 57 5.27 -14.12 -22.55
N ARG A 58 4.05 -14.12 -23.06
CA ARG A 58 3.19 -12.95 -23.07
C ARG A 58 2.86 -12.50 -21.66
N TYR A 59 2.53 -13.44 -20.77
CA TYR A 59 2.26 -13.15 -19.36
C TYR A 59 3.50 -12.58 -18.65
N ALA A 60 4.68 -13.20 -18.81
CA ALA A 60 5.94 -12.72 -18.26
C ALA A 60 6.23 -11.28 -18.70
N GLY A 61 6.02 -10.96 -19.99
CA GLY A 61 6.18 -9.60 -20.51
C GLY A 61 5.21 -8.59 -19.89
N VAL A 62 3.95 -8.96 -19.66
CA VAL A 62 2.96 -8.09 -19.03
C VAL A 62 3.32 -7.82 -17.58
N VAL A 63 3.66 -8.84 -16.80
CA VAL A 63 4.04 -8.71 -15.39
C VAL A 63 5.34 -7.91 -15.25
N GLY A 64 6.34 -8.20 -16.08
CA GLY A 64 7.61 -7.45 -16.11
C GLY A 64 7.42 -5.97 -16.42
N ALA A 65 6.60 -5.65 -17.44
CA ALA A 65 6.29 -4.26 -17.79
C ALA A 65 5.57 -3.51 -16.66
N ARG A 66 4.68 -4.19 -15.91
CA ARG A 66 4.02 -3.61 -14.74
C ARG A 66 4.98 -3.38 -13.59
N HIS A 67 5.92 -4.31 -13.37
CA HIS A 67 6.97 -4.12 -12.40
C HIS A 67 7.85 -2.91 -12.74
N LYS A 68 8.24 -2.76 -14.02
CA LYS A 68 8.98 -1.61 -14.51
C LYS A 68 8.20 -0.32 -14.27
N LYS A 69 6.91 -0.29 -14.61
CA LYS A 69 6.02 0.86 -14.35
C LYS A 69 5.92 1.19 -12.86
N LEU A 70 5.79 0.18 -12.00
CA LEU A 70 5.83 0.37 -10.55
C LEU A 70 7.13 1.08 -10.14
N ARG A 71 8.26 0.58 -10.59
CA ARG A 71 9.58 1.09 -10.21
C ARG A 71 9.83 2.50 -10.75
N GLU A 72 9.62 2.73 -12.05
CA GLU A 72 9.96 3.99 -12.73
C GLU A 72 8.92 5.08 -12.48
N ASP A 73 7.66 4.79 -12.81
CA ASP A 73 6.61 5.81 -12.88
C ASP A 73 5.97 6.06 -11.50
N ILE A 74 5.82 5.00 -10.68
CA ILE A 74 5.09 5.09 -9.42
C ILE A 74 6.06 5.36 -8.27
N LEU A 75 7.13 4.57 -8.14
CA LEU A 75 8.08 4.69 -7.02
C LEU A 75 9.23 5.66 -7.30
N GLY A 76 9.53 5.96 -8.56
CA GLY A 76 10.68 6.77 -8.95
C GLY A 76 12.02 6.19 -8.51
N ILE A 77 12.13 4.86 -8.42
CA ILE A 77 13.31 4.14 -7.93
C ILE A 77 14.16 3.68 -9.12
N SER A 78 15.46 3.87 -9.04
CA SER A 78 16.37 3.36 -10.06
C SER A 78 16.39 1.82 -10.05
N ILE A 79 16.71 1.22 -11.21
CA ILE A 79 16.78 -0.25 -11.32
C ILE A 79 17.82 -0.84 -10.36
N ARG A 80 18.92 -0.12 -10.11
CA ARG A 80 19.94 -0.53 -9.15
C ARG A 80 19.42 -0.56 -7.71
N GLU A 81 18.68 0.47 -7.31
CA GLU A 81 18.09 0.54 -5.96
C GLU A 81 17.05 -0.55 -5.77
N MET A 82 16.22 -0.82 -6.80
CA MET A 82 15.24 -1.88 -6.73
C MET A 82 15.87 -3.28 -6.70
N ALA A 83 16.94 -3.51 -7.47
CA ALA A 83 17.68 -4.76 -7.40
C ALA A 83 18.32 -4.98 -6.00
N LEU A 84 18.87 -3.93 -5.40
CA LEU A 84 19.37 -3.96 -4.03
C LEU A 84 18.26 -4.20 -3.01
N PHE A 85 17.10 -3.58 -3.20
CA PHE A 85 15.92 -3.77 -2.35
C PHE A 85 15.50 -5.24 -2.28
N TYR A 86 15.48 -5.92 -3.44
CA TYR A 86 15.17 -7.35 -3.51
C TYR A 86 16.32 -8.28 -3.14
N GLY A 87 17.53 -7.74 -2.91
CA GLY A 87 18.70 -8.55 -2.65
C GLY A 87 19.18 -9.36 -3.86
N LEU A 88 18.90 -8.91 -5.07
CA LEU A 88 19.34 -9.56 -6.30
C LEU A 88 20.86 -9.39 -6.47
N HIS A 89 21.51 -10.43 -7.00
CA HIS A 89 22.95 -10.43 -7.17
C HIS A 89 23.42 -9.48 -8.27
N THR A 90 22.58 -9.28 -9.30
CA THR A 90 22.92 -8.44 -10.45
C THR A 90 21.72 -7.59 -10.87
N VAL A 91 22.01 -6.41 -11.41
CA VAL A 91 20.99 -5.52 -12.00
C VAL A 91 20.41 -6.17 -13.27
N SER A 92 21.21 -6.90 -14.04
CA SER A 92 20.77 -7.58 -15.26
C SER A 92 19.67 -8.61 -15.02
N GLU A 93 19.66 -9.22 -13.84
CA GLU A 93 18.58 -10.16 -13.45
C GLU A 93 17.22 -9.45 -13.38
N LEU A 94 17.18 -8.25 -12.78
CA LEU A 94 15.95 -7.46 -12.73
C LEU A 94 15.56 -6.93 -14.14
N VAL A 95 16.54 -6.58 -14.98
CA VAL A 95 16.27 -6.20 -16.37
C VAL A 95 15.60 -7.36 -17.11
N ASP A 96 16.13 -8.56 -16.97
CA ASP A 96 15.57 -9.77 -17.61
C ASP A 96 14.09 -9.98 -17.20
N TYR A 97 13.75 -9.74 -15.93
CA TYR A 97 12.38 -9.82 -15.44
C TYR A 97 11.49 -8.70 -16.01
N GLU A 98 11.96 -7.46 -16.01
CA GLU A 98 11.19 -6.31 -16.49
C GLU A 98 10.97 -6.33 -18.01
N GLU A 99 11.89 -6.91 -18.76
CA GLU A 99 11.76 -7.11 -20.22
C GLU A 99 10.96 -8.37 -20.58
N GLY A 100 10.60 -9.20 -19.58
CA GLY A 100 9.84 -10.43 -19.79
C GLY A 100 10.67 -11.54 -20.45
N SER A 101 12.00 -11.42 -20.52
CA SER A 101 12.89 -12.49 -20.97
C SER A 101 12.97 -13.65 -19.98
N LYS A 102 12.71 -13.33 -18.68
CA LYS A 102 12.48 -14.27 -17.59
C LYS A 102 11.18 -13.92 -16.89
N GLU A 103 10.51 -14.93 -16.35
CA GLU A 103 9.33 -14.75 -15.52
C GLU A 103 9.72 -14.14 -14.17
N LEU A 104 8.98 -13.10 -13.74
CA LEU A 104 9.16 -12.49 -12.42
C LEU A 104 8.82 -13.50 -11.34
N PRO A 105 9.75 -13.85 -10.43
CA PRO A 105 9.49 -14.84 -9.40
C PRO A 105 8.33 -14.45 -8.48
N GLN A 106 7.52 -15.41 -8.10
CA GLN A 106 6.34 -15.18 -7.25
C GLN A 106 6.69 -14.52 -5.91
N TRP A 107 7.88 -14.80 -5.35
CA TRP A 107 8.30 -14.18 -4.11
C TRP A 107 8.61 -12.67 -4.27
N LEU A 108 9.11 -12.24 -5.45
CA LEU A 108 9.29 -10.81 -5.76
C LEU A 108 7.95 -10.10 -5.88
N ILE A 109 6.98 -10.73 -6.53
CA ILE A 109 5.61 -10.22 -6.64
C ILE A 109 5.00 -10.06 -5.24
N ALA A 110 5.12 -11.08 -4.40
CA ALA A 110 4.59 -11.06 -3.04
C ALA A 110 5.28 -9.98 -2.16
N ASP A 111 6.62 -9.88 -2.22
CA ASP A 111 7.37 -8.85 -1.48
C ASP A 111 7.00 -7.43 -1.94
N ALA A 112 6.81 -7.23 -3.26
CA ALA A 112 6.35 -5.94 -3.78
C ALA A 112 4.95 -5.58 -3.30
N ILE A 113 4.00 -6.52 -3.37
CA ILE A 113 2.62 -6.31 -2.92
C ILE A 113 2.59 -5.95 -1.44
N GLU A 114 3.27 -6.71 -0.61
CA GLU A 114 3.30 -6.51 0.83
C GLU A 114 4.03 -5.22 1.21
N PHE A 115 5.26 -5.05 0.71
CA PHE A 115 6.10 -3.93 1.10
C PHE A 115 5.53 -2.60 0.66
N PHE A 116 5.09 -2.48 -0.59
CA PHE A 116 4.54 -1.23 -1.14
C PHE A 116 3.04 -1.07 -0.90
N SER A 117 2.40 -2.00 -0.18
CA SER A 117 0.96 -1.97 0.07
C SER A 117 0.15 -1.90 -1.24
N LEU A 118 0.56 -2.66 -2.24
CA LEU A 118 -0.13 -2.74 -3.52
C LEU A 118 -1.42 -3.54 -3.38
N ARG A 119 -2.33 -3.34 -4.33
CA ARG A 119 -3.46 -4.26 -4.47
C ARG A 119 -2.95 -5.65 -4.86
N SER A 120 -3.61 -6.68 -4.35
CA SER A 120 -3.23 -8.07 -4.61
C SER A 120 -3.29 -8.46 -6.09
N ASP A 121 -4.14 -7.77 -6.87
CA ASP A 121 -4.33 -7.97 -8.30
C ASP A 121 -3.50 -7.01 -9.18
N PHE A 122 -2.59 -6.22 -8.59
CA PHE A 122 -1.83 -5.20 -9.31
C PHE A 122 -1.05 -5.76 -10.51
N PHE A 123 -0.48 -6.95 -10.37
CA PHE A 123 0.31 -7.58 -11.43
C PHE A 123 -0.56 -8.32 -12.47
N ASP A 124 -1.81 -8.65 -12.16
CA ASP A 124 -2.69 -9.45 -13.00
C ASP A 124 -3.69 -8.60 -13.78
N VAL A 125 -4.18 -7.51 -13.20
CA VAL A 125 -5.26 -6.69 -13.79
C VAL A 125 -4.77 -5.28 -14.04
N GLU A 126 -5.02 -4.76 -15.24
CA GLU A 126 -4.80 -3.34 -15.53
C GLU A 126 -5.85 -2.51 -14.78
N ASN A 127 -5.44 -1.94 -13.65
CA ASN A 127 -6.31 -1.16 -12.80
C ASN A 127 -5.75 0.26 -12.62
N THR A 128 -6.64 1.22 -12.44
CA THR A 128 -6.28 2.59 -12.14
C THR A 128 -5.84 2.78 -10.68
N GLN A 129 -6.31 1.91 -9.76
CA GLN A 129 -5.93 1.93 -8.37
C GLN A 129 -4.73 1.00 -8.13
N VAL A 130 -3.64 1.57 -7.63
CA VAL A 130 -2.36 0.85 -7.40
C VAL A 130 -2.28 0.34 -5.96
N PHE A 131 -2.65 1.19 -4.99
CA PHE A 131 -2.44 0.94 -3.57
C PHE A 131 -3.70 0.45 -2.86
N THR A 132 -3.49 -0.36 -1.82
CA THR A 132 -4.51 -0.64 -0.82
C THR A 132 -4.53 0.49 0.22
N TYR A 133 -5.72 0.71 0.79
CA TYR A 133 -5.89 1.64 1.90
C TYR A 133 -6.03 0.88 3.21
N PHE A 134 -5.53 1.45 4.29
CA PHE A 134 -5.77 0.93 5.64
C PHE A 134 -6.98 1.59 6.31
N GLY A 135 -7.60 0.88 7.24
CA GLY A 135 -8.65 1.43 8.08
C GLY A 135 -8.11 2.51 9.03
N SER A 136 -8.91 3.51 9.36
CA SER A 136 -8.50 4.65 10.18
C SER A 136 -9.15 4.57 11.55
N SER A 137 -8.36 4.38 12.60
CA SER A 137 -8.75 4.44 14.01
C SER A 137 -7.52 4.71 14.86
N GLN A 138 -7.73 5.12 16.10
CA GLN A 138 -6.64 5.35 17.05
C GLN A 138 -5.69 4.15 17.15
N SER A 139 -6.22 2.93 17.33
CA SER A 139 -5.41 1.72 17.48
C SER A 139 -4.58 1.38 16.25
N VAL A 140 -5.11 1.64 15.06
CA VAL A 140 -4.37 1.47 13.79
C VAL A 140 -3.25 2.49 13.71
N PHE A 141 -3.49 3.75 14.06
CA PHE A 141 -2.47 4.79 14.07
C PHE A 141 -1.35 4.47 15.07
N GLU A 142 -1.70 4.02 16.28
CA GLU A 142 -0.73 3.56 17.28
C GLU A 142 0.14 2.42 16.73
N THR A 143 -0.47 1.45 16.05
CA THR A 143 0.25 0.33 15.44
C THR A 143 1.26 0.80 14.40
N PHE A 144 0.91 1.76 13.52
CA PHE A 144 1.87 2.31 12.57
C PHE A 144 3.01 3.05 13.26
N ILE A 145 2.71 3.86 14.27
CA ILE A 145 3.73 4.59 15.05
C ILE A 145 4.69 3.61 15.73
N ASP A 146 4.19 2.55 16.38
CA ASP A 146 5.00 1.50 17.00
C ASP A 146 5.91 0.78 16.00
N ASN A 147 5.46 0.62 14.77
CA ASN A 147 6.25 0.05 13.67
C ASN A 147 7.21 1.06 13.02
N GLY A 148 7.41 2.23 13.63
CA GLY A 148 8.38 3.24 13.20
C GLY A 148 7.91 4.12 12.04
N TYR A 149 6.62 4.09 11.70
CA TYR A 149 6.07 5.02 10.72
C TYR A 149 5.88 6.42 11.33
N ARG A 150 6.07 7.42 10.49
CA ARG A 150 5.82 8.82 10.82
C ARG A 150 4.54 9.29 10.15
N PRO A 151 3.60 9.91 10.89
CA PRO A 151 2.36 10.40 10.32
C PRO A 151 2.53 11.73 9.60
N ILE A 152 1.78 11.87 8.50
CA ILE A 152 1.58 13.11 7.76
C ILE A 152 0.08 13.28 7.57
N ILE A 153 -0.42 14.49 7.74
CA ILE A 153 -1.77 14.89 7.36
C ILE A 153 -1.65 15.65 6.03
N ALA A 154 -2.08 15.03 4.95
CA ALA A 154 -2.06 15.61 3.62
C ALA A 154 -3.41 16.27 3.34
N CYS A 155 -3.45 17.60 3.26
CA CYS A 155 -4.65 18.40 3.07
C CYS A 155 -4.92 18.64 1.59
N GLU A 156 -6.19 18.70 1.23
CA GLU A 156 -6.61 19.10 -0.11
C GLU A 156 -6.07 20.49 -0.46
N PRO A 157 -5.83 20.75 -1.77
CA PRO A 157 -5.24 22.02 -2.20
C PRO A 157 -6.21 23.20 -2.11
N TYR A 158 -7.52 22.92 -2.04
CA TYR A 158 -8.55 23.93 -2.02
C TYR A 158 -8.91 24.33 -0.60
N LEU A 159 -9.24 25.61 -0.42
CA LEU A 159 -9.84 26.11 0.81
C LEU A 159 -11.36 25.86 0.77
N ASN A 160 -11.73 24.59 0.80
CA ASN A 160 -13.13 24.20 0.92
C ASN A 160 -13.60 24.31 2.36
N GLU A 161 -14.91 24.49 2.55
CA GLU A 161 -15.51 24.50 3.89
C GLU A 161 -15.20 23.20 4.65
N ASP A 162 -15.11 22.07 3.95
CA ASP A 162 -14.85 20.76 4.55
C ASP A 162 -13.41 20.55 4.99
N ARG A 163 -12.44 21.25 4.40
CA ARG A 163 -11.00 21.13 4.72
C ARG A 163 -10.55 19.68 4.87
N LEU A 164 -10.78 18.91 3.81
CA LEU A 164 -10.51 17.48 3.82
C LEU A 164 -9.00 17.18 3.87
N CYS A 165 -8.68 16.10 4.53
CA CYS A 165 -7.31 15.60 4.58
C CYS A 165 -7.26 14.07 4.57
N ARG A 166 -6.11 13.53 4.17
CA ARG A 166 -5.81 12.10 4.22
C ARG A 166 -4.62 11.86 5.14
N PHE A 167 -4.68 10.76 5.88
CA PHE A 167 -3.56 10.35 6.71
C PHE A 167 -2.61 9.49 5.89
N VAL A 168 -1.35 9.88 5.91
CA VAL A 168 -0.25 9.19 5.23
C VAL A 168 0.76 8.79 6.28
N PHE A 169 1.13 7.53 6.31
CA PHE A 169 2.18 7.03 7.18
C PHE A 169 3.36 6.59 6.33
N PHE A 170 4.56 7.00 6.70
CA PHE A 170 5.76 6.65 5.97
C PHE A 170 6.90 6.24 6.89
N LYS A 171 7.74 5.35 6.42
CA LYS A 171 9.03 5.00 7.00
C LYS A 171 10.04 4.71 5.90
N THR A 172 11.34 4.80 6.24
CA THR A 172 12.39 4.31 5.36
C THR A 172 12.81 2.91 5.82
N GLU A 173 12.73 1.95 4.94
CA GLU A 173 13.10 0.56 5.20
C GLU A 173 13.80 0.02 3.96
N ARG A 174 14.89 -0.76 4.12
CA ARG A 174 15.71 -1.27 3.00
C ARG A 174 16.15 -0.15 2.02
N ASN A 175 16.43 1.05 2.53
CA ASN A 175 16.76 2.26 1.76
C ASN A 175 15.65 2.79 0.83
N VAL A 176 14.46 2.24 0.91
CA VAL A 176 13.28 2.66 0.15
C VAL A 176 12.23 3.23 1.10
N LYS A 177 11.48 4.23 0.63
CA LYS A 177 10.36 4.77 1.39
C LYS A 177 9.15 3.86 1.24
N ARG A 178 8.66 3.37 2.36
CA ARG A 178 7.40 2.64 2.47
C ARG A 178 6.31 3.59 2.90
N ILE A 179 5.18 3.57 2.20
CA ILE A 179 4.05 4.47 2.44
C ILE A 179 2.77 3.67 2.54
N VAL A 180 1.89 4.11 3.42
CA VAL A 180 0.53 3.60 3.55
C VAL A 180 -0.45 4.75 3.66
N LEU A 181 -1.61 4.61 3.03
CA LEU A 181 -2.64 5.64 2.92
C LEU A 181 -3.91 5.22 3.65
N SER A 182 -4.54 6.16 4.36
CA SER A 182 -5.83 5.90 5.01
C SER A 182 -6.97 5.77 3.99
N SER A 183 -7.95 4.91 4.30
CA SER A 183 -9.19 4.81 3.53
C SER A 183 -10.13 5.99 3.80
N ALA A 184 -10.21 6.42 5.05
CA ALA A 184 -11.07 7.50 5.46
C ALA A 184 -10.39 8.86 5.34
N LEU A 185 -11.20 9.89 5.08
CA LEU A 185 -10.77 11.27 5.05
C LEU A 185 -11.05 11.93 6.40
N GLY A 186 -10.03 12.60 6.92
CA GLY A 186 -10.17 13.55 8.03
C GLY A 186 -10.72 14.88 7.55
N SER A 187 -11.14 15.73 8.49
CA SER A 187 -11.56 17.10 8.20
C SER A 187 -11.15 18.04 9.32
N PHE A 188 -10.57 19.18 8.95
CA PHE A 188 -10.28 20.28 9.86
C PHE A 188 -11.49 21.19 10.10
N ASN A 189 -12.64 20.91 9.49
CA ASN A 189 -13.88 21.61 9.81
C ASN A 189 -14.38 21.15 11.19
N SER A 190 -14.60 22.10 12.09
CA SER A 190 -15.07 21.83 13.46
C SER A 190 -16.48 21.22 13.51
N SER A 191 -17.31 21.45 12.48
CA SER A 191 -18.66 20.89 12.36
C SER A 191 -18.69 19.47 11.79
N SER A 192 -17.58 18.97 11.21
CA SER A 192 -17.47 17.63 10.65
C SER A 192 -17.22 16.60 11.76
N GLY A 193 -18.27 15.98 12.32
CA GLY A 193 -18.14 15.03 13.43
C GLY A 193 -17.21 13.86 13.14
N GLY A 194 -17.40 13.16 12.00
CA GLY A 194 -16.60 11.99 11.64
C GLY A 194 -15.16 12.33 11.25
N GLY A 195 -14.99 13.31 10.35
CA GLY A 195 -13.68 13.72 9.87
C GLY A 195 -12.80 14.33 10.97
N ARG A 196 -13.36 15.17 11.83
CA ARG A 196 -12.69 15.70 13.02
C ARG A 196 -12.29 14.57 13.97
N GLY A 197 -13.19 13.61 14.22
CA GLY A 197 -12.93 12.47 15.07
C GLY A 197 -11.66 11.71 14.69
N LEU A 198 -11.40 11.52 13.40
CA LEU A 198 -10.19 10.85 12.93
C LEU A 198 -8.91 11.64 13.20
N ILE A 199 -8.94 12.98 13.11
CA ILE A 199 -7.79 13.80 13.49
C ILE A 199 -7.55 13.71 15.00
N LEU A 200 -8.62 13.73 15.80
CA LEU A 200 -8.51 13.54 17.25
C LEU A 200 -7.95 12.14 17.61
N ASP A 201 -8.32 11.12 16.87
CA ASP A 201 -7.78 9.76 17.05
C ASP A 201 -6.28 9.71 16.72
N LEU A 202 -5.82 10.42 15.68
CA LEU A 202 -4.39 10.55 15.40
C LEU A 202 -3.66 11.30 16.53
N ILE A 203 -4.24 12.37 17.05
CA ILE A 203 -3.67 13.12 18.17
C ILE A 203 -3.54 12.22 19.40
N LYS A 204 -4.59 11.46 19.75
CA LYS A 204 -4.56 10.51 20.87
C LYS A 204 -3.48 9.45 20.68
N ALA A 205 -3.39 8.87 19.48
CA ALA A 205 -2.36 7.89 19.13
C ALA A 205 -0.94 8.48 19.28
N THR A 206 -0.73 9.69 18.74
CA THR A 206 0.55 10.40 18.83
C THR A 206 0.97 10.61 20.28
N ARG A 207 0.04 11.06 21.12
CA ARG A 207 0.28 11.28 22.58
C ARG A 207 0.51 9.99 23.33
N ALA A 208 -0.30 8.94 23.08
CA ALA A 208 -0.13 7.64 23.73
C ALA A 208 1.27 7.04 23.46
N LYS A 209 1.90 7.43 22.37
CA LYS A 209 3.27 7.02 22.02
C LYS A 209 4.35 8.01 22.43
N GLY A 210 4.01 9.02 23.22
CA GLY A 210 4.96 10.03 23.71
C GLY A 210 5.57 10.91 22.63
N LEU A 211 4.91 11.01 21.48
CA LEU A 211 5.35 11.89 20.39
C LEU A 211 4.85 13.31 20.63
N THR A 212 5.68 14.29 20.26
CA THR A 212 5.30 15.71 20.29
C THR A 212 4.44 16.07 19.07
N PRO A 213 3.65 17.16 19.14
CA PRO A 213 2.82 17.57 18.02
C PRO A 213 3.61 17.86 16.74
N GLU A 214 4.87 18.28 16.85
CA GLU A 214 5.75 18.56 15.71
C GLU A 214 6.20 17.29 14.96
N SER A 215 6.01 16.12 15.57
CA SER A 215 6.28 14.84 14.91
C SER A 215 5.29 14.53 13.78
N VAL A 216 4.11 15.19 13.77
CA VAL A 216 3.10 15.12 12.73
C VAL A 216 3.22 16.33 11.81
N ARG A 217 3.43 16.08 10.52
CA ARG A 217 3.45 17.13 9.52
C ARG A 217 2.05 17.32 8.93
N VAL A 218 1.58 18.56 8.89
CA VAL A 218 0.37 18.94 8.16
C VAL A 218 0.82 19.66 6.89
N VAL A 219 0.50 19.10 5.74
CA VAL A 219 1.00 19.57 4.45
C VAL A 219 -0.14 19.84 3.50
N LYS A 220 0.02 20.87 2.66
CA LYS A 220 -0.89 21.16 1.56
C LYS A 220 -0.42 20.43 0.32
N THR A 221 -1.33 19.69 -0.33
CA THR A 221 -1.07 19.02 -1.61
C THR A 221 -1.35 19.97 -2.78
N ILE A 222 -0.97 19.54 -3.98
CA ILE A 222 -1.45 20.14 -5.23
C ILE A 222 -2.57 19.25 -5.82
N ASP A 223 -3.32 19.78 -6.77
CA ASP A 223 -4.51 19.11 -7.34
C ASP A 223 -4.23 17.71 -7.87
N THR A 224 -3.13 17.55 -8.58
CA THR A 224 -2.73 16.25 -9.14
C THR A 224 -2.41 15.25 -8.04
N GLU A 225 -1.65 15.67 -7.03
CA GLU A 225 -1.27 14.83 -5.89
C GLU A 225 -2.50 14.41 -5.07
N TRP A 226 -3.43 15.35 -4.83
CA TRP A 226 -4.65 15.06 -4.11
C TRP A 226 -5.52 14.04 -4.84
N ASN A 227 -5.72 14.24 -6.15
CA ASN A 227 -6.47 13.33 -6.99
C ASN A 227 -5.83 11.94 -7.03
N ASP A 228 -4.52 11.88 -7.21
CA ASP A 228 -3.82 10.60 -7.25
C ASP A 228 -3.94 9.85 -5.92
N MET A 229 -3.81 10.54 -4.78
CA MET A 229 -4.05 9.94 -3.47
C MET A 229 -5.49 9.46 -3.29
N GLN A 230 -6.50 10.18 -3.82
CA GLN A 230 -7.89 9.75 -3.74
C GLN A 230 -8.14 8.45 -4.51
N TYR A 231 -7.47 8.28 -5.64
CA TYR A 231 -7.62 7.09 -6.48
C TYR A 231 -6.59 5.99 -6.18
N GLY A 232 -5.77 6.15 -5.14
CA GLY A 232 -4.72 5.19 -4.81
C GLY A 232 -3.65 5.02 -5.89
N ARG A 233 -3.49 6.04 -6.75
CA ARG A 233 -2.50 6.04 -7.86
C ARG A 233 -1.16 6.57 -7.43
N PHE A 234 -1.13 7.26 -6.32
CA PHE A 234 -0.05 8.12 -5.92
C PHE A 234 1.08 7.35 -5.25
N TYR A 235 2.25 7.42 -5.84
CA TYR A 235 3.52 7.12 -5.19
C TYR A 235 4.67 7.79 -5.95
N ASP A 236 5.03 9.00 -5.57
CA ASP A 236 6.24 9.65 -6.08
C ASP A 236 7.22 9.84 -4.93
N ASN A 237 8.45 9.35 -5.08
CA ASN A 237 9.54 9.65 -4.17
C ASN A 237 9.80 11.17 -4.07
N GLN A 238 9.48 11.91 -5.14
CA GLN A 238 9.57 13.37 -5.14
C GLN A 238 8.51 14.03 -4.26
N LEU A 239 7.36 13.38 -3.99
CA LEU A 239 6.36 13.93 -3.11
C LEU A 239 6.94 14.26 -1.75
N PHE A 240 7.76 13.38 -1.20
CA PHE A 240 8.40 13.62 0.10
C PHE A 240 9.43 14.73 0.08
N SER A 241 10.03 15.04 -1.06
CA SER A 241 10.85 16.24 -1.24
C SER A 241 10.01 17.50 -1.42
N ARG A 242 8.80 17.35 -1.98
CA ARG A 242 7.81 18.43 -2.17
C ARG A 242 6.92 18.67 -0.97
N PHE A 243 6.78 17.74 -0.02
CA PHE A 243 6.10 17.96 1.27
C PHE A 243 6.70 19.10 2.10
N GLY A 244 7.37 20.04 1.44
CA GLY A 244 7.91 21.23 2.05
C GLY A 244 6.89 22.36 2.25
N VAL A 245 5.70 22.27 1.66
CA VAL A 245 4.68 23.30 1.84
C VAL A 245 3.85 22.94 3.06
N ILE A 246 4.30 23.43 4.23
CA ILE A 246 3.53 23.31 5.47
C ILE A 246 2.22 24.08 5.29
N ASP A 247 1.12 23.43 5.53
CA ASP A 247 -0.19 24.07 5.63
C ASP A 247 -0.29 24.77 7.00
N ARG A 248 0.08 26.05 7.03
CA ARG A 248 0.19 26.81 8.29
C ARG A 248 -1.17 26.94 9.01
N GLU A 249 -2.25 27.07 8.26
CA GLU A 249 -3.59 27.23 8.83
C GLU A 249 -4.04 25.94 9.51
N ASN A 250 -4.04 24.83 8.78
CA ASN A 250 -4.43 23.54 9.32
C ASN A 250 -3.43 23.01 10.36
N THR A 251 -2.16 23.39 10.26
CA THR A 251 -1.18 23.13 11.33
C THR A 251 -1.58 23.83 12.63
N GLY A 252 -2.00 25.11 12.55
CA GLY A 252 -2.47 25.85 13.72
C GLY A 252 -3.70 25.20 14.36
N ILE A 253 -4.67 24.74 13.57
CA ILE A 253 -5.84 24.03 14.08
C ILE A 253 -5.43 22.70 14.75
N TYR A 254 -4.55 21.93 14.10
CA TYR A 254 -4.04 20.68 14.65
C TYR A 254 -3.35 20.88 16.02
N LEU A 255 -2.47 21.86 16.13
CA LEU A 255 -1.76 22.19 17.37
C LEU A 255 -2.74 22.61 18.47
N ASN A 256 -3.73 23.46 18.15
CA ASN A 256 -4.74 23.85 19.12
C ASN A 256 -5.52 22.63 19.67
N TRP A 257 -5.95 21.72 18.80
CA TRP A 257 -6.66 20.50 19.24
C TRP A 257 -5.77 19.57 20.04
N PHE A 258 -4.47 19.49 19.70
CA PHE A 258 -3.51 18.70 20.45
C PHE A 258 -3.38 19.19 21.89
N PHE A 259 -3.21 20.50 22.09
CA PHE A 259 -3.08 21.10 23.41
C PHE A 259 -4.40 21.18 24.19
N GLU A 260 -5.55 21.34 23.53
CA GLU A 260 -6.85 21.25 24.19
C GLU A 260 -7.09 19.87 24.81
N LEU A 261 -6.80 18.80 24.10
CA LEU A 261 -6.88 17.43 24.62
C LEU A 261 -5.93 17.21 25.82
N GLU A 262 -4.78 17.87 25.83
CA GLU A 262 -3.84 17.83 26.94
C GLU A 262 -4.45 18.40 28.22
N LYS A 263 -5.01 19.61 28.15
CA LYS A 263 -5.65 20.26 29.28
C LYS A 263 -6.82 19.46 29.85
N HIS A 264 -7.64 18.86 28.98
CA HIS A 264 -8.76 18.02 29.43
C HIS A 264 -8.33 16.75 30.14
N GLN A 265 -7.20 16.16 29.79
CA GLN A 265 -6.69 14.97 30.47
C GLN A 265 -6.09 15.31 31.84
N GLU A 266 -5.37 16.42 31.95
CA GLU A 266 -4.83 16.89 33.23
C GLU A 266 -5.93 17.22 34.24
N GLN A 267 -7.05 17.81 33.78
CA GLN A 267 -8.21 18.13 34.64
C GLN A 267 -8.97 16.89 35.11
N ASN A 268 -8.93 15.78 34.39
CA ASN A 268 -9.61 14.54 34.74
C ASN A 268 -8.73 13.57 35.55
N CYS A 269 -7.47 13.91 35.82
CA CYS A 269 -6.54 13.14 36.63
C CYS A 269 -6.43 13.69 38.08
N ILE A 270 -7.20 14.72 38.43
CA ILE A 270 -7.37 15.28 39.77
C ILE A 270 -8.70 14.81 40.35
#